data_84476104acc5655ccac22a04392c760b
#
_entry.id   84476104acc5655ccac22a04392c760b
#
_cell.length_a   1.000
_cell.length_b   1.000
_cell.length_c   1.000
_cell.angle_alpha   90.00
_cell.angle_beta   90.00
_cell.angle_gamma   90.00
#
_symmetry.space_group_name_H-M   'P 1'
#
loop_
_entity.id
_entity.type
_entity.pdbx_description
1 polymer ?
#
loop_
_entity_poly.entity_id
_entity_poly.type
_entity_poly.pdbx_seq_one_letter_code
_entity_poly.pdbx_strand_id
1 'polypeptide(L)'
;SGPRAMISANWPTYTGGLITAQQNLLEHKVREASAAQTSRLETKDAELAARYWGVQLARSVEDLRREMLSDEEEEVQRAKRFEVKGMISKIERMSVEVSRDAARRELIAAETNARVAESELMRSLRLNKLPELATPLFILKGDLGTLDGWQSRARLNSPVLMQIDAKRSQAEEGVRAAE
;
A
#
# COMPACT_ATOMS: atom_id res chain seq x y z
N SER A 1 -72.35 6.47 -6.38
CA SER A 1 -71.06 7.10 -6.01
C SER A 1 -69.94 6.27 -6.65
N GLY A 2 -69.34 6.79 -7.74
CA GLY A 2 -68.24 6.13 -8.42
C GLY A 2 -66.89 6.66 -7.92
N PRO A 3 -65.78 5.92 -8.10
CA PRO A 3 -64.46 6.37 -7.72
C PRO A 3 -64.03 7.57 -8.56
N ARG A 4 -63.64 8.67 -7.92
CA ARG A 4 -63.09 9.82 -8.61
C ARG A 4 -61.55 9.74 -8.50
N ALA A 5 -60.85 9.54 -9.62
CA ALA A 5 -59.44 9.67 -9.71
C ALA A 5 -59.08 11.12 -10.07
N MET A 6 -58.23 11.78 -9.27
CA MET A 6 -57.75 13.11 -9.54
C MET A 6 -56.25 13.02 -9.88
N ILE A 7 -55.89 13.47 -11.07
CA ILE A 7 -54.49 13.61 -11.49
C ILE A 7 -54.18 15.12 -11.43
N SER A 8 -53.28 15.51 -10.57
CA SER A 8 -52.74 16.89 -10.50
C SER A 8 -51.34 16.91 -11.08
N ALA A 9 -51.12 17.74 -12.11
CA ALA A 9 -49.82 18.05 -12.64
C ALA A 9 -49.45 19.48 -12.21
N ASN A 10 -48.37 19.59 -11.42
CA ASN A 10 -47.83 20.90 -11.01
C ASN A 10 -46.61 21.23 -11.89
N TRP A 11 -46.75 22.23 -12.73
CA TRP A 11 -45.67 22.66 -13.63
C TRP A 11 -45.14 24.01 -13.16
N PRO A 12 -43.93 24.08 -12.55
CA PRO A 12 -43.34 25.37 -12.17
C PRO A 12 -42.92 26.12 -13.43
N THR A 13 -43.55 27.24 -13.70
CA THR A 13 -43.26 28.07 -14.90
C THR A 13 -42.04 28.97 -14.71
N TYR A 14 -41.67 29.27 -13.48
CA TYR A 14 -40.48 30.05 -13.15
C TYR A 14 -39.99 29.72 -11.74
N THR A 15 -38.73 29.31 -11.61
CA THR A 15 -38.13 28.90 -10.31
C THR A 15 -36.93 29.77 -9.92
N GLY A 16 -36.69 30.91 -10.62
CA GLY A 16 -35.57 31.79 -10.30
C GLY A 16 -34.17 31.14 -10.36
N GLY A 17 -34.03 30.06 -11.17
CA GLY A 17 -32.78 29.33 -11.24
C GLY A 17 -32.60 28.18 -10.20
N LEU A 18 -33.53 28.03 -9.26
CA LEU A 18 -33.41 27.02 -8.19
C LEU A 18 -33.24 25.59 -8.72
N ILE A 19 -33.97 25.23 -9.79
CA ILE A 19 -33.86 23.88 -10.40
C ILE A 19 -32.45 23.69 -11.00
N THR A 20 -31.91 24.70 -11.68
CA THR A 20 -30.57 24.65 -12.28
C THR A 20 -29.50 24.59 -11.19
N ALA A 21 -29.63 25.38 -10.12
CA ALA A 21 -28.72 25.32 -8.98
C ALA A 21 -28.74 23.94 -8.27
N GLN A 22 -29.93 23.33 -8.11
CA GLN A 22 -30.05 21.98 -7.58
C GLN A 22 -29.43 20.91 -8.49
N GLN A 23 -29.61 21.03 -9.80
CA GLN A 23 -28.95 20.12 -10.78
C GLN A 23 -27.43 20.23 -10.70
N ASN A 24 -26.89 21.46 -10.71
CA ASN A 24 -25.45 21.71 -10.57
C ASN A 24 -24.91 21.15 -9.25
N LEU A 25 -25.64 21.35 -8.15
CA LEU A 25 -25.28 20.80 -6.85
C LEU A 25 -25.16 19.27 -6.88
N LEU A 26 -26.11 18.58 -7.53
CA LEU A 26 -26.09 17.13 -7.67
C LEU A 26 -24.94 16.67 -8.57
N GLU A 27 -24.65 17.37 -9.64
CA GLU A 27 -23.50 17.05 -10.49
C GLU A 27 -22.17 17.19 -9.73
N HIS A 28 -22.01 18.25 -8.94
CA HIS A 28 -20.81 18.41 -8.09
C HIS A 28 -20.70 17.31 -7.03
N LYS A 29 -21.82 16.85 -6.44
CA LYS A 29 -21.83 15.69 -5.54
C LYS A 29 -21.41 14.39 -6.23
N VAL A 30 -21.85 14.17 -7.46
CA VAL A 30 -21.41 13.02 -8.27
C VAL A 30 -19.91 13.08 -8.54
N ARG A 31 -19.38 14.25 -8.92
CA ARG A 31 -17.94 14.46 -9.14
C ARG A 31 -17.14 14.22 -7.86
N GLU A 32 -17.60 14.73 -6.71
CA GLU A 32 -16.96 14.49 -5.42
C GLU A 32 -16.93 12.99 -5.10
N ALA A 33 -18.06 12.29 -5.26
CA ALA A 33 -18.15 10.86 -5.00
C ALA A 33 -17.25 10.04 -5.92
N SER A 34 -17.17 10.39 -7.21
CA SER A 34 -16.29 9.71 -8.17
C SER A 34 -14.81 9.95 -7.86
N ALA A 35 -14.42 11.18 -7.51
CA ALA A 35 -13.05 11.49 -7.10
C ALA A 35 -12.68 10.78 -5.77
N ALA A 36 -13.62 10.67 -4.84
CA ALA A 36 -13.44 9.90 -3.61
C ALA A 36 -13.25 8.40 -3.88
N GLN A 37 -13.99 7.85 -4.81
CA GLN A 37 -13.84 6.46 -5.25
C GLN A 37 -12.46 6.22 -5.86
N THR A 38 -12.02 7.08 -6.79
CA THR A 38 -10.70 7.01 -7.42
C THR A 38 -9.59 7.07 -6.37
N SER A 39 -9.66 8.02 -5.43
CA SER A 39 -8.69 8.12 -4.34
C SER A 39 -8.60 6.85 -3.49
N ARG A 40 -9.74 6.22 -3.20
CA ARG A 40 -9.77 4.94 -2.45
C ARG A 40 -9.14 3.80 -3.23
N LEU A 41 -9.39 3.72 -4.54
CA LEU A 41 -8.80 2.69 -5.40
C LEU A 41 -7.28 2.86 -5.47
N GLU A 42 -6.79 4.07 -5.76
CA GLU A 42 -5.34 4.36 -5.79
C GLU A 42 -4.66 4.04 -4.45
N THR A 43 -5.31 4.37 -3.33
CA THR A 43 -4.79 4.02 -2.00
C THR A 43 -4.70 2.49 -1.83
N LYS A 44 -5.72 1.75 -2.25
CA LYS A 44 -5.73 0.29 -2.16
C LYS A 44 -4.70 -0.36 -3.07
N ASP A 45 -4.52 0.16 -4.27
CA ASP A 45 -3.49 -0.31 -5.19
C ASP A 45 -2.08 -0.06 -4.64
N ALA A 46 -1.85 1.12 -4.04
CA ALA A 46 -0.58 1.42 -3.39
C ALA A 46 -0.33 0.52 -2.15
N GLU A 47 -1.35 0.28 -1.32
CA GLU A 47 -1.26 -0.66 -0.19
C GLU A 47 -0.95 -2.08 -0.67
N LEU A 48 -1.59 -2.55 -1.72
CA LEU A 48 -1.36 -3.88 -2.29
C LEU A 48 0.04 -4.01 -2.86
N ALA A 49 0.50 -3.00 -3.62
CA ALA A 49 1.86 -2.95 -4.14
C ALA A 49 2.90 -2.98 -3.01
N ALA A 50 2.68 -2.19 -1.94
CA ALA A 50 3.58 -2.19 -0.78
C ALA A 50 3.66 -3.56 -0.10
N ARG A 51 2.53 -4.27 0.05
CA ARG A 51 2.49 -5.63 0.61
C ARG A 51 3.17 -6.64 -0.31
N TYR A 52 2.96 -6.55 -1.62
CA TYR A 52 3.62 -7.41 -2.60
C TYR A 52 5.14 -7.29 -2.52
N TRP A 53 5.66 -6.06 -2.58
CA TRP A 53 7.09 -5.81 -2.47
C TRP A 53 7.64 -6.10 -1.07
N GLY A 54 6.81 -5.92 -0.04
CA GLY A 54 7.12 -6.32 1.33
C GLY A 54 7.40 -7.82 1.47
N VAL A 55 6.60 -8.67 0.82
CA VAL A 55 6.85 -10.12 0.78
C VAL A 55 8.15 -10.45 0.05
N GLN A 56 8.39 -9.82 -1.12
CA GLN A 56 9.62 -10.05 -1.87
C GLN A 56 10.86 -9.64 -1.07
N LEU A 57 10.80 -8.51 -0.38
CA LEU A 57 11.89 -8.05 0.49
C LEU A 57 12.10 -9.01 1.66
N ALA A 58 11.03 -9.44 2.34
CA ALA A 58 11.13 -10.33 3.48
C ALA A 58 11.74 -11.70 3.09
N ARG A 59 11.38 -12.25 1.94
CA ARG A 59 11.99 -13.47 1.38
C ARG A 59 13.48 -13.26 1.06
N SER A 60 13.82 -12.16 0.44
CA SER A 60 15.24 -11.86 0.14
C SER A 60 16.08 -11.71 1.41
N VAL A 61 15.51 -11.13 2.47
CA VAL A 61 16.18 -11.06 3.79
C VAL A 61 16.30 -12.45 4.42
N GLU A 62 15.28 -13.30 4.31
CA GLU A 62 15.33 -14.69 4.79
C GLU A 62 16.44 -15.47 4.08
N ASP A 63 16.51 -15.39 2.76
CA ASP A 63 17.56 -16.06 1.97
C ASP A 63 18.96 -15.58 2.36
N LEU A 64 19.15 -14.27 2.52
CA LEU A 64 20.41 -13.69 3.00
C LEU A 64 20.78 -14.21 4.40
N ARG A 65 19.83 -14.26 5.33
CA ARG A 65 20.08 -14.77 6.69
C ARG A 65 20.39 -16.26 6.70
N ARG A 66 19.82 -17.03 5.79
CA ARG A 66 20.14 -18.44 5.62
C ARG A 66 21.57 -18.64 5.12
N GLU A 67 22.00 -17.84 4.16
CA GLU A 67 23.38 -17.83 3.67
C GLU A 67 24.36 -17.46 4.81
N MET A 68 24.09 -16.38 5.54
CA MET A 68 24.93 -15.97 6.68
C MET A 68 25.04 -17.06 7.75
N LEU A 69 23.96 -17.79 8.06
CA LEU A 69 24.02 -18.90 9.01
C LEU A 69 24.90 -20.03 8.48
N SER A 70 24.81 -20.33 7.17
CA SER A 70 25.68 -21.33 6.53
C SER A 70 27.16 -20.96 6.67
N ASP A 71 27.51 -19.71 6.43
CA ASP A 71 28.88 -19.19 6.58
C ASP A 71 29.38 -19.32 8.03
N GLU A 72 28.55 -18.97 9.00
CA GLU A 72 28.88 -19.11 10.43
C GLU A 72 29.02 -20.58 10.86
N GLU A 73 28.23 -21.49 10.30
CA GLU A 73 28.35 -22.93 10.53
C GLU A 73 29.69 -23.48 9.98
N GLU A 74 30.11 -23.02 8.80
CA GLU A 74 31.44 -23.36 8.25
C GLU A 74 32.57 -22.83 9.12
N GLU A 75 32.42 -21.59 9.66
CA GLU A 75 33.42 -21.00 10.53
C GLU A 75 33.55 -21.78 11.86
N VAL A 76 32.44 -22.22 12.43
CA VAL A 76 32.46 -23.13 13.59
C VAL A 76 33.23 -24.42 13.27
N GLN A 77 33.03 -25.03 12.12
CA GLN A 77 33.77 -26.24 11.72
C GLN A 77 35.27 -25.94 11.56
N ARG A 78 35.62 -24.78 11.04
CA ARG A 78 37.02 -24.31 10.92
C ARG A 78 37.65 -24.12 12.30
N ALA A 79 36.93 -23.42 13.19
CA ALA A 79 37.38 -23.19 14.57
C ALA A 79 37.62 -24.49 15.34
N LYS A 80 36.73 -25.49 15.22
CA LYS A 80 36.92 -26.81 15.82
C LYS A 80 38.18 -27.50 15.34
N ARG A 81 38.48 -27.45 14.03
CA ARG A 81 39.72 -28.03 13.48
C ARG A 81 40.96 -27.31 14.00
N PHE A 82 40.90 -26.00 14.20
CA PHE A 82 42.03 -25.20 14.72
C PHE A 82 42.24 -25.42 16.22
N GLU A 83 41.17 -25.58 16.99
CA GLU A 83 41.29 -25.95 18.43
C GLU A 83 41.98 -27.30 18.59
N VAL A 84 41.58 -28.33 17.82
CA VAL A 84 42.20 -29.65 17.85
C VAL A 84 43.70 -29.60 17.54
N LYS A 85 44.11 -28.66 16.64
CA LYS A 85 45.52 -28.44 16.30
C LYS A 85 46.26 -27.52 17.31
N GLY A 86 45.57 -27.06 18.34
CA GLY A 86 46.16 -26.12 19.32
C GLY A 86 46.39 -24.72 18.79
N MET A 87 45.79 -24.35 17.66
CA MET A 87 46.00 -23.06 17.01
C MET A 87 45.12 -21.97 17.62
N ILE A 88 43.98 -22.33 18.20
CA ILE A 88 43.10 -21.43 18.94
C ILE A 88 42.69 -22.04 20.28
N SER A 89 42.27 -21.19 21.22
CA SER A 89 41.76 -21.62 22.52
C SER A 89 40.29 -22.09 22.44
N LYS A 90 39.87 -22.86 23.45
CA LYS A 90 38.44 -23.21 23.60
C LYS A 90 37.53 -22.00 23.71
N ILE A 91 38.00 -20.91 24.32
CA ILE A 91 37.23 -19.67 24.47
C ILE A 91 36.98 -19.03 23.10
N GLU A 92 37.99 -18.98 22.24
CA GLU A 92 37.85 -18.45 20.87
C GLU A 92 36.86 -19.29 20.05
N ARG A 93 36.94 -20.63 20.11
CA ARG A 93 35.95 -21.48 19.46
C ARG A 93 34.54 -21.23 20.00
N MET A 94 34.37 -21.10 21.33
CA MET A 94 33.05 -20.80 21.92
C MET A 94 32.51 -19.44 21.46
N SER A 95 33.35 -18.45 21.24
CA SER A 95 32.95 -17.16 20.70
C SER A 95 32.35 -17.29 19.29
N VAL A 96 32.95 -18.12 18.43
CA VAL A 96 32.43 -18.38 17.08
C VAL A 96 31.09 -19.14 17.16
N GLU A 97 30.93 -20.07 18.11
CA GLU A 97 29.63 -20.74 18.33
C GLU A 97 28.53 -19.77 18.78
N VAL A 98 28.85 -18.78 19.58
CA VAL A 98 27.91 -17.71 19.97
C VAL A 98 27.48 -16.88 18.76
N SER A 99 28.41 -16.55 17.85
CA SER A 99 28.09 -15.86 16.60
C SER A 99 27.13 -16.67 15.73
N ARG A 100 27.42 -17.96 15.52
CA ARG A 100 26.50 -18.87 14.80
C ARG A 100 25.11 -18.91 15.45
N ASP A 101 25.03 -18.99 16.79
CA ASP A 101 23.74 -19.02 17.49
C ASP A 101 22.99 -17.68 17.36
N ALA A 102 23.69 -16.56 17.26
CA ALA A 102 23.11 -15.25 16.93
C ALA A 102 22.54 -15.27 15.50
N ALA A 103 23.31 -15.70 14.51
CA ALA A 103 22.85 -15.79 13.13
C ALA A 103 21.62 -16.72 12.99
N ARG A 104 21.56 -17.83 13.75
CA ARG A 104 20.40 -18.72 13.79
C ARG A 104 19.14 -18.03 14.32
N ARG A 105 19.26 -17.22 15.37
CA ARG A 105 18.12 -16.44 15.89
C ARG A 105 17.64 -15.40 14.87
N GLU A 106 18.56 -14.77 14.15
CA GLU A 106 18.20 -13.81 13.10
C GLU A 106 17.49 -14.48 11.93
N LEU A 107 17.90 -15.68 11.53
CA LEU A 107 17.18 -16.45 10.51
C LEU A 107 15.75 -16.77 10.95
N ILE A 108 15.55 -17.27 12.19
CA ILE A 108 14.22 -17.57 12.72
C ILE A 108 13.32 -16.32 12.73
N ALA A 109 13.87 -15.17 13.07
CA ALA A 109 13.15 -13.89 13.01
C ALA A 109 12.78 -13.53 11.58
N ALA A 110 13.71 -13.67 10.62
CA ALA A 110 13.47 -13.39 9.20
C ALA A 110 12.40 -14.33 8.61
N GLU A 111 12.46 -15.63 8.88
CA GLU A 111 11.44 -16.62 8.48
C GLU A 111 10.05 -16.27 9.05
N THR A 112 10.01 -15.80 10.29
CA THR A 112 8.75 -15.38 10.91
C THR A 112 8.20 -14.14 10.22
N ASN A 113 9.05 -13.15 9.95
CA ASN A 113 8.66 -11.92 9.24
C ASN A 113 8.17 -12.23 7.82
N ALA A 114 8.83 -13.12 7.09
CA ALA A 114 8.40 -13.54 5.75
C ALA A 114 7.01 -14.19 5.81
N ARG A 115 6.76 -15.11 6.75
CA ARG A 115 5.43 -15.74 6.93
C ARG A 115 4.34 -14.73 7.29
N VAL A 116 4.66 -13.73 8.13
CA VAL A 116 3.71 -12.66 8.47
C VAL A 116 3.37 -11.84 7.23
N ALA A 117 4.37 -11.38 6.48
CA ALA A 117 4.17 -10.62 5.25
C ALA A 117 3.34 -11.40 4.21
N GLU A 118 3.62 -12.69 4.01
CA GLU A 118 2.86 -13.57 3.13
C GLU A 118 1.40 -13.70 3.58
N SER A 119 1.16 -13.87 4.88
CA SER A 119 -0.19 -13.99 5.44
C SER A 119 -0.98 -12.70 5.27
N GLU A 120 -0.34 -11.54 5.41
CA GLU A 120 -0.98 -10.24 5.18
C GLU A 120 -1.34 -10.02 3.71
N LEU A 121 -0.46 -10.40 2.79
CA LEU A 121 -0.73 -10.32 1.35
C LEU A 121 -1.88 -11.27 0.98
N MET A 122 -1.86 -12.53 1.42
CA MET A 122 -2.93 -13.50 1.20
C MET A 122 -4.28 -12.99 1.72
N ARG A 123 -4.30 -12.40 2.92
CA ARG A 123 -5.52 -11.82 3.50
C ARG A 123 -6.05 -10.66 2.66
N SER A 124 -5.15 -9.80 2.15
CA SER A 124 -5.52 -8.67 1.31
C SER A 124 -6.14 -9.12 -0.01
N LEU A 125 -5.63 -10.20 -0.58
CA LEU A 125 -6.08 -10.79 -1.84
C LEU A 125 -7.22 -11.82 -1.64
N ARG A 126 -7.60 -12.13 -0.40
CA ARG A 126 -8.55 -13.19 -0.03
C ARG A 126 -8.16 -14.55 -0.63
N LEU A 127 -6.86 -14.86 -0.62
CA LEU A 127 -6.32 -16.11 -1.12
C LEU A 127 -6.06 -17.08 0.03
N ASN A 128 -6.29 -18.38 -0.23
CA ASN A 128 -5.93 -19.44 0.71
C ASN A 128 -4.47 -19.92 0.55
N LYS A 129 -3.88 -19.64 -0.59
CA LYS A 129 -2.49 -19.96 -0.92
C LYS A 129 -1.90 -18.84 -1.76
N LEU A 130 -0.67 -18.42 -1.43
CA LEU A 130 0.04 -17.44 -2.22
C LEU A 130 0.60 -18.13 -3.48
N PRO A 131 0.29 -17.61 -4.69
CA PRO A 131 0.92 -18.07 -5.93
C PRO A 131 2.40 -17.64 -5.95
N GLU A 132 3.15 -18.18 -6.87
CA GLU A 132 4.50 -17.73 -7.12
C GLU A 132 4.50 -16.26 -7.56
N LEU A 133 5.33 -15.45 -6.89
CA LEU A 133 5.45 -14.03 -7.18
C LEU A 133 6.45 -13.86 -8.33
N ALA A 134 5.94 -13.59 -9.52
CA ALA A 134 6.72 -13.62 -10.76
C ALA A 134 7.70 -12.44 -10.92
N THR A 135 7.44 -11.29 -10.25
CA THR A 135 8.26 -10.09 -10.42
C THR A 135 9.34 -10.05 -9.35
N PRO A 136 10.63 -10.18 -9.69
CA PRO A 136 11.71 -10.10 -8.71
C PRO A 136 11.86 -8.66 -8.18
N LEU A 137 12.49 -8.52 -7.00
CA LEU A 137 12.91 -7.21 -6.49
C LEU A 137 13.86 -6.54 -7.51
N PHE A 138 13.61 -5.27 -7.76
CA PHE A 138 14.46 -4.47 -8.63
C PHE A 138 14.71 -3.09 -8.01
N ILE A 139 15.85 -2.53 -8.34
CA ILE A 139 16.19 -1.15 -7.97
C ILE A 139 15.86 -0.26 -9.16
N LEU A 140 14.96 0.70 -8.96
CA LEU A 140 14.70 1.75 -9.96
C LEU A 140 15.96 2.59 -10.12
N LYS A 141 16.64 2.38 -11.25
CA LYS A 141 17.77 3.21 -11.68
C LYS A 141 17.25 4.22 -12.71
N GLY A 142 16.60 5.26 -12.25
CA GLY A 142 16.04 6.27 -13.12
C GLY A 142 16.08 7.65 -12.48
N ASP A 143 16.16 8.68 -13.30
CA ASP A 143 15.91 10.03 -12.84
C ASP A 143 14.45 10.14 -12.44
N LEU A 144 14.19 10.48 -11.18
CA LEU A 144 12.84 10.71 -10.67
C LEU A 144 12.21 11.98 -11.23
N GLY A 145 12.97 12.77 -11.98
CA GLY A 145 12.54 14.06 -12.50
C GLY A 145 12.59 15.17 -11.46
N THR A 146 12.12 16.36 -11.84
CA THR A 146 12.16 17.54 -10.98
C THR A 146 10.95 17.58 -10.02
N LEU A 147 11.14 18.21 -8.86
CA LEU A 147 10.06 18.45 -7.90
C LEU A 147 8.89 19.20 -8.54
N ASP A 148 9.18 20.23 -9.35
CA ASP A 148 8.15 21.03 -10.05
C ASP A 148 7.34 20.18 -11.03
N GLY A 149 7.97 19.22 -11.70
CA GLY A 149 7.30 18.26 -12.57
C GLY A 149 6.34 17.35 -11.81
N TRP A 150 6.74 16.91 -10.61
CA TRP A 150 5.88 16.12 -9.72
C TRP A 150 4.73 16.93 -9.14
N GLN A 151 5.00 18.16 -8.71
CA GLN A 151 3.95 19.07 -8.21
C GLN A 151 2.92 19.38 -9.28
N SER A 152 3.35 19.65 -10.51
CA SER A 152 2.46 19.94 -11.64
C SER A 152 1.56 18.73 -11.96
N ARG A 153 2.14 17.52 -12.00
CA ARG A 153 1.36 16.29 -12.19
C ARG A 153 0.39 16.03 -11.04
N ALA A 154 0.80 16.27 -9.79
CA ALA A 154 -0.06 16.13 -8.64
C ALA A 154 -1.25 17.09 -8.69
N ARG A 155 -1.04 18.34 -9.06
CA ARG A 155 -2.13 19.32 -9.20
C ARG A 155 -3.17 18.93 -10.25
N LEU A 156 -2.72 18.34 -11.37
CA LEU A 156 -3.60 17.96 -12.47
C LEU A 156 -4.36 16.64 -12.21
N ASN A 157 -3.76 15.71 -11.48
CA ASN A 157 -4.27 14.35 -11.39
C ASN A 157 -4.64 13.89 -9.96
N SER A 158 -4.44 14.73 -8.94
CA SER A 158 -4.73 14.32 -7.57
C SER A 158 -6.24 14.21 -7.30
N PRO A 159 -6.77 13.02 -6.98
CA PRO A 159 -8.18 12.86 -6.64
C PRO A 159 -8.59 13.67 -5.40
N VAL A 160 -7.65 13.91 -4.49
CA VAL A 160 -7.88 14.73 -3.28
C VAL A 160 -8.12 16.18 -3.65
N LEU A 161 -7.31 16.75 -4.56
CA LEU A 161 -7.54 18.10 -5.04
C LEU A 161 -8.84 18.21 -5.81
N MET A 162 -9.17 17.22 -6.66
CA MET A 162 -10.46 17.17 -7.36
C MET A 162 -11.66 17.13 -6.40
N GLN A 163 -11.55 16.40 -5.27
CA GLN A 163 -12.58 16.41 -4.23
C GLN A 163 -12.75 17.79 -3.58
N ILE A 164 -11.64 18.46 -3.28
CA ILE A 164 -11.66 19.80 -2.68
C ILE A 164 -12.31 20.80 -3.62
N ASP A 165 -11.96 20.77 -4.91
CA ASP A 165 -12.55 21.64 -5.92
C ASP A 165 -14.05 21.37 -6.11
N ALA A 166 -14.46 20.11 -6.11
CA ALA A 166 -15.88 19.74 -6.17
C ALA A 166 -16.65 20.26 -4.95
N LYS A 167 -16.10 20.13 -3.73
CA LYS A 167 -16.71 20.67 -2.50
C LYS A 167 -16.81 22.19 -2.51
N ARG A 168 -15.78 22.86 -3.01
CA ARG A 168 -15.79 24.32 -3.16
C ARG A 168 -16.91 24.73 -4.11
N SER A 169 -17.00 24.09 -5.29
CA SER A 169 -18.06 24.37 -6.26
C SER A 169 -19.46 24.10 -5.68
N GLN A 170 -19.65 23.05 -4.88
CA GLN A 170 -20.91 22.80 -4.18
C GLN A 170 -21.27 23.92 -3.21
N ALA A 171 -20.31 24.43 -2.45
CA ALA A 171 -20.53 25.52 -1.52
C ALA A 171 -20.92 26.82 -2.25
N GLU A 172 -20.24 27.13 -3.37
CA GLU A 172 -20.54 28.30 -4.20
C GLU A 172 -21.97 28.23 -4.80
N GLU A 173 -22.39 27.05 -5.31
CA GLU A 173 -23.77 26.86 -5.78
C GLU A 173 -24.81 26.90 -4.63
N GLY A 174 -24.44 26.41 -3.44
CA GLY A 174 -25.28 26.52 -2.26
C GLY A 174 -25.55 27.97 -1.85
N VAL A 175 -24.58 28.84 -1.94
CA VAL A 175 -24.74 30.28 -1.69
C VAL A 175 -25.67 30.91 -2.77
N ARG A 176 -25.44 30.62 -4.04
CA ARG A 176 -26.30 31.14 -5.13
C ARG A 176 -27.75 30.68 -5.03
N ALA A 177 -27.99 29.49 -4.48
CA ALA A 177 -29.35 28.98 -4.30
C ALA A 177 -30.08 29.63 -3.10
N ALA A 178 -29.34 30.30 -2.21
CA ALA A 178 -29.86 30.98 -1.03
C ALA A 178 -30.13 32.49 -1.25
N GLU A 179 -29.57 33.07 -2.30
CA GLU A 179 -29.81 34.44 -2.79
C GLU A 179 -31.08 34.49 -3.68
#